data_ce6f279cc983d70fdbb16f7420edd8fb
#
_entry.id   ce6f279cc983d70fdbb16f7420edd8fb
#
_cell.length_a   1.000
_cell.length_b   1.000
_cell.length_c   1.000
_cell.angle_alpha   90.00
_cell.angle_beta   90.00
_cell.angle_gamma   90.00
#
_symmetry.space_group_name_H-M   'P 1'
#
loop_
_entity.id
_entity.type
_entity.pdbx_description
1 polymer ?
#
loop_
_entity_poly.entity_id
_entity_poly.type
_entity_poly.pdbx_seq_one_letter_code
_entity_poly.pdbx_strand_id
1 'polypeptide(L)'
;MSIFELIDANEAAGVHALIERDSTALDSRDDGGLTPLMHAAYRGRRAVFHVIAGHGSDDPWDRLLLGESDGLPAPDAWSPDGFTPLHIAAFAENAAGAQALLDAGADPNVFARASFARVTPLGTCAFAGATAVARALIRAGANAALTEVEGGSPLEAAFQNGYQDLVAVLVVAVAHGDTESVRVALERDATLANATVDWADGDWESALGAASHMHRRDIAELLLEHGARLDVFAVAALGDVDTVRAVLEMHPEMRDAKGPHGIPLSAHATGAVRDLFT
;
A
#
# COMPACT_ATOMS: atom_id res chain seq x y z
N MET A 1 -13.49 38.19 -4.60
CA MET A 1 -13.00 37.03 -3.84
C MET A 1 -12.56 36.01 -4.88
N SER A 2 -11.33 35.57 -4.79
CA SER A 2 -10.78 34.52 -5.67
C SER A 2 -11.38 33.16 -5.30
N ILE A 3 -11.25 32.17 -6.20
CA ILE A 3 -11.70 30.81 -5.90
C ILE A 3 -10.96 30.23 -4.67
N PHE A 4 -9.69 30.52 -4.50
CA PHE A 4 -8.88 30.05 -3.37
C PHE A 4 -9.31 30.67 -2.03
N GLU A 5 -9.65 31.97 -1.99
CA GLU A 5 -10.22 32.60 -0.78
C GLU A 5 -11.55 31.96 -0.38
N LEU A 6 -12.39 31.58 -1.33
CA LEU A 6 -13.64 30.87 -1.08
C LEU A 6 -13.41 29.43 -0.60
N ILE A 7 -12.40 28.73 -1.16
CA ILE A 7 -11.99 27.39 -0.71
C ILE A 7 -11.48 27.45 0.74
N ASP A 8 -10.60 28.38 1.05
CA ASP A 8 -10.06 28.54 2.40
C ASP A 8 -11.15 28.85 3.44
N ALA A 9 -12.12 29.69 3.06
CA ALA A 9 -13.30 29.98 3.87
C ALA A 9 -14.31 28.82 3.96
N ASN A 10 -14.10 27.74 3.19
CA ASN A 10 -15.00 26.58 3.08
C ASN A 10 -16.42 26.96 2.58
N GLU A 11 -16.49 27.91 1.68
CA GLU A 11 -17.71 28.52 1.14
C GLU A 11 -18.19 27.80 -0.13
N ALA A 12 -18.73 26.57 0.00
CA ALA A 12 -19.14 25.74 -1.13
C ALA A 12 -20.17 26.43 -2.06
N ALA A 13 -21.13 27.15 -1.50
CA ALA A 13 -22.11 27.91 -2.28
C ALA A 13 -21.47 29.09 -3.04
N GLY A 14 -20.47 29.74 -2.42
CA GLY A 14 -19.72 30.81 -3.05
C GLY A 14 -18.86 30.32 -4.21
N VAL A 15 -18.21 29.14 -4.04
CA VAL A 15 -17.44 28.48 -5.10
C VAL A 15 -18.37 28.09 -6.26
N HIS A 16 -19.50 27.45 -5.98
CA HIS A 16 -20.49 27.10 -7.02
C HIS A 16 -20.94 28.36 -7.79
N ALA A 17 -21.37 29.40 -7.11
CA ALA A 17 -21.81 30.65 -7.76
C ALA A 17 -20.69 31.34 -8.57
N LEU A 18 -19.43 31.21 -8.15
CA LEU A 18 -18.30 31.71 -8.91
C LEU A 18 -18.11 30.93 -10.21
N ILE A 19 -18.11 29.59 -10.15
CA ILE A 19 -17.91 28.71 -11.32
C ILE A 19 -19.04 28.90 -12.34
N GLU A 20 -20.30 28.97 -11.89
CA GLU A 20 -21.46 29.22 -12.75
C GLU A 20 -21.36 30.56 -13.51
N ARG A 21 -20.74 31.56 -12.90
CA ARG A 21 -20.52 32.87 -13.52
C ARG A 21 -19.30 32.91 -14.42
N ASP A 22 -18.25 32.22 -14.03
CA ASP A 22 -16.95 32.21 -14.66
C ASP A 22 -16.25 30.85 -14.47
N SER A 23 -16.47 29.94 -15.41
CA SER A 23 -15.88 28.60 -15.38
C SER A 23 -14.35 28.60 -15.48
N THR A 24 -13.74 29.68 -15.99
CA THR A 24 -12.28 29.78 -16.09
C THR A 24 -11.60 29.89 -14.71
N ALA A 25 -12.38 30.13 -13.65
CA ALA A 25 -11.88 30.08 -12.28
C ALA A 25 -11.29 28.69 -11.94
N LEU A 26 -11.76 27.61 -12.59
CA LEU A 26 -11.22 26.26 -12.42
C LEU A 26 -9.80 26.08 -12.99
N ASP A 27 -9.41 26.91 -13.98
CA ASP A 27 -8.09 26.86 -14.61
C ASP A 27 -7.04 27.64 -13.82
N SER A 28 -7.45 28.31 -12.74
CA SER A 28 -6.53 29.10 -11.90
C SER A 28 -5.54 28.20 -11.15
N ARG A 29 -4.45 28.83 -10.72
CA ARG A 29 -3.47 28.21 -9.81
C ARG A 29 -3.26 29.10 -8.60
N ASP A 30 -3.09 28.48 -7.43
CA ASP A 30 -2.67 29.22 -6.24
C ASP A 30 -1.19 29.64 -6.32
N ASP A 31 -0.69 30.32 -5.29
CA ASP A 31 0.71 30.78 -5.23
C ASP A 31 1.72 29.60 -5.23
N GLY A 32 1.28 28.39 -4.88
CA GLY A 32 2.05 27.15 -4.93
C GLY A 32 1.93 26.40 -6.27
N GLY A 33 1.09 26.88 -7.19
CA GLY A 33 0.82 26.23 -8.48
C GLY A 33 -0.25 25.12 -8.43
N LEU A 34 -0.94 24.93 -7.31
CA LEU A 34 -1.98 23.92 -7.16
C LEU A 34 -3.28 24.33 -7.87
N THR A 35 -4.00 23.35 -8.41
CA THR A 35 -5.35 23.55 -8.91
C THR A 35 -6.34 23.87 -7.78
N PRO A 36 -7.51 24.46 -8.06
CA PRO A 36 -8.56 24.60 -7.06
C PRO A 36 -8.98 23.28 -6.42
N LEU A 37 -9.00 22.16 -7.19
CA LEU A 37 -9.36 20.83 -6.69
C LEU A 37 -8.30 20.30 -5.73
N MET A 38 -7.00 20.37 -6.11
CA MET A 38 -5.88 20.00 -5.24
C MET A 38 -5.88 20.82 -3.95
N HIS A 39 -6.06 22.14 -4.06
CA HIS A 39 -6.11 23.04 -2.92
C HIS A 39 -7.25 22.65 -1.95
N ALA A 40 -8.46 22.39 -2.46
CA ALA A 40 -9.60 21.94 -1.68
C ALA A 40 -9.36 20.59 -1.00
N ALA A 41 -8.75 19.64 -1.71
CA ALA A 41 -8.42 18.30 -1.20
C ALA A 41 -7.42 18.41 -0.02
N TYR A 42 -6.32 19.12 -0.19
CA TYR A 42 -5.27 19.26 0.83
C TYR A 42 -5.72 20.04 2.06
N ARG A 43 -6.67 20.96 1.90
CA ARG A 43 -7.30 21.68 3.02
C ARG A 43 -8.43 20.91 3.70
N GLY A 44 -8.77 19.70 3.21
CA GLY A 44 -9.86 18.88 3.73
C GLY A 44 -11.24 19.52 3.55
N ARG A 45 -11.41 20.38 2.53
CA ARG A 45 -12.65 21.12 2.24
C ARG A 45 -13.63 20.24 1.45
N ARG A 46 -14.13 19.15 2.05
CA ARG A 46 -14.93 18.13 1.38
C ARG A 46 -16.11 18.68 0.59
N ALA A 47 -16.91 19.61 1.17
CA ALA A 47 -18.07 20.17 0.49
C ALA A 47 -17.65 20.97 -0.76
N VAL A 48 -16.58 21.75 -0.66
CA VAL A 48 -16.00 22.51 -1.76
C VAL A 48 -15.41 21.57 -2.82
N PHE A 49 -14.66 20.54 -2.38
CA PHE A 49 -14.10 19.53 -3.26
C PHE A 49 -15.20 18.89 -4.14
N HIS A 50 -16.32 18.46 -3.56
CA HIS A 50 -17.42 17.87 -4.33
C HIS A 50 -18.06 18.85 -5.32
N VAL A 51 -18.16 20.13 -4.98
CA VAL A 51 -18.64 21.16 -5.91
C VAL A 51 -17.72 21.27 -7.11
N ILE A 52 -16.41 21.38 -6.89
CA ILE A 52 -15.43 21.50 -7.98
C ILE A 52 -15.38 20.21 -8.80
N ALA A 53 -15.31 19.03 -8.14
CA ALA A 53 -15.28 17.72 -8.77
C ALA A 53 -16.48 17.46 -9.69
N GLY A 54 -17.66 18.01 -9.36
CA GLY A 54 -18.86 17.92 -10.17
C GLY A 54 -18.75 18.55 -11.57
N HIS A 55 -17.76 19.42 -11.80
CA HIS A 55 -17.47 20.03 -13.11
C HIS A 55 -16.46 19.22 -13.94
N GLY A 56 -15.82 18.19 -13.34
CA GLY A 56 -14.71 17.46 -13.97
C GLY A 56 -13.44 18.31 -14.07
N SER A 57 -12.37 17.72 -14.57
CA SER A 57 -11.13 18.45 -14.85
C SER A 57 -10.35 17.75 -15.97
N ASP A 58 -9.73 18.54 -16.84
CA ASP A 58 -8.76 18.06 -17.83
C ASP A 58 -7.32 18.09 -17.31
N ASP A 59 -7.11 18.65 -16.12
CA ASP A 59 -5.79 18.64 -15.46
C ASP A 59 -5.41 17.21 -15.04
N PRO A 60 -4.24 16.71 -15.45
CA PRO A 60 -3.83 15.33 -15.15
C PRO A 60 -3.72 15.02 -13.65
N TRP A 61 -3.39 16.01 -12.81
CA TRP A 61 -3.28 15.83 -11.36
C TRP A 61 -4.66 15.73 -10.71
N ASP A 62 -5.61 16.54 -11.18
CA ASP A 62 -6.99 16.48 -10.72
C ASP A 62 -7.65 15.15 -11.05
N ARG A 63 -7.33 14.56 -12.22
CA ARG A 63 -7.83 13.22 -12.62
C ARG A 63 -7.49 12.16 -11.59
N LEU A 64 -6.30 12.21 -10.99
CA LEU A 64 -5.93 11.30 -9.89
C LEU A 64 -6.84 11.48 -8.67
N LEU A 65 -7.15 12.72 -8.30
CA LEU A 65 -8.05 13.05 -7.19
C LEU A 65 -9.51 12.68 -7.49
N LEU A 66 -9.89 12.67 -8.77
CA LEU A 66 -11.21 12.26 -9.22
C LEU A 66 -11.37 10.73 -9.35
N GLY A 67 -10.32 9.97 -9.11
CA GLY A 67 -10.35 8.50 -9.18
C GLY A 67 -10.16 7.94 -10.58
N GLU A 68 -9.72 8.76 -11.54
CA GLU A 68 -9.51 8.35 -12.93
C GLU A 68 -8.20 7.56 -13.09
N SER A 69 -8.11 6.76 -14.15
CA SER A 69 -6.96 5.93 -14.47
C SER A 69 -6.34 6.22 -15.86
N ASP A 70 -6.88 7.19 -16.58
CA ASP A 70 -6.40 7.65 -17.87
C ASP A 70 -6.16 9.17 -17.88
N GLY A 71 -5.38 9.65 -18.84
CA GLY A 71 -5.02 11.08 -18.92
C GLY A 71 -4.20 11.55 -17.71
N LEU A 72 -3.50 10.65 -17.02
CA LEU A 72 -2.71 10.90 -15.82
C LEU A 72 -1.40 11.62 -16.15
N PRO A 73 -0.73 12.24 -15.15
CA PRO A 73 0.62 12.78 -15.34
C PRO A 73 1.61 11.67 -15.75
N ALA A 74 2.72 12.05 -16.39
CA ALA A 74 3.82 11.11 -16.63
C ALA A 74 4.27 10.46 -15.30
N PRO A 75 4.62 9.15 -15.28
CA PRO A 75 4.86 8.40 -14.04
C PRO A 75 6.00 8.95 -13.18
N ASP A 76 6.94 9.66 -13.79
CA ASP A 76 8.09 10.32 -13.15
C ASP A 76 7.90 11.84 -12.94
N ALA A 77 6.71 12.37 -13.25
CA ALA A 77 6.40 13.78 -13.07
C ALA A 77 6.38 14.19 -11.59
N TRP A 78 6.51 15.49 -11.36
CA TRP A 78 6.41 16.10 -10.04
C TRP A 78 5.31 17.15 -10.02
N SER A 79 4.43 17.07 -9.04
CA SER A 79 3.47 18.12 -8.77
C SER A 79 4.17 19.41 -8.30
N PRO A 80 3.51 20.56 -8.38
CA PRO A 80 4.11 21.83 -7.93
C PRO A 80 4.61 21.80 -6.48
N ASP A 81 3.97 21.04 -5.61
CA ASP A 81 4.31 20.87 -4.20
C ASP A 81 5.28 19.71 -3.91
N GLY A 82 5.75 19.01 -4.95
CA GLY A 82 6.84 18.03 -4.86
C GLY A 82 6.43 16.59 -4.59
N PHE A 83 5.23 16.18 -4.98
CA PHE A 83 4.79 14.80 -4.95
C PHE A 83 4.82 14.14 -6.34
N THR A 84 5.02 12.84 -6.41
CA THR A 84 4.85 12.08 -7.65
C THR A 84 3.37 11.69 -7.84
N PRO A 85 2.96 11.29 -9.06
CA PRO A 85 1.60 10.82 -9.30
C PRO A 85 1.17 9.67 -8.38
N LEU A 86 2.09 8.76 -8.00
CA LEU A 86 1.80 7.69 -7.05
C LEU A 86 1.46 8.20 -5.65
N HIS A 87 2.08 9.28 -5.19
CA HIS A 87 1.71 9.91 -3.91
C HIS A 87 0.29 10.49 -3.97
N ILE A 88 -0.06 11.16 -5.07
CA ILE A 88 -1.40 11.72 -5.24
C ILE A 88 -2.45 10.60 -5.34
N ALA A 89 -2.16 9.53 -6.09
CA ALA A 89 -3.03 8.36 -6.16
C ALA A 89 -3.23 7.71 -4.77
N ALA A 90 -2.17 7.62 -3.96
CA ALA A 90 -2.24 7.12 -2.59
C ALA A 90 -3.08 8.04 -1.69
N PHE A 91 -2.87 9.35 -1.77
CA PHE A 91 -3.65 10.33 -1.02
C PHE A 91 -5.15 10.31 -1.38
N ALA A 92 -5.46 10.10 -2.67
CA ALA A 92 -6.82 10.02 -3.18
C ALA A 92 -7.46 8.63 -3.05
N GLU A 93 -6.76 7.63 -2.52
CA GLU A 93 -7.18 6.23 -2.47
C GLU A 93 -7.51 5.63 -3.86
N ASN A 94 -6.91 6.20 -4.91
CA ASN A 94 -7.15 5.82 -6.31
C ASN A 94 -6.31 4.60 -6.71
N ALA A 95 -6.84 3.40 -6.45
CA ALA A 95 -6.14 2.16 -6.75
C ALA A 95 -6.00 1.91 -8.27
N ALA A 96 -6.99 2.30 -9.08
CA ALA A 96 -6.93 2.16 -10.53
C ALA A 96 -5.87 3.08 -11.16
N GLY A 97 -5.82 4.35 -10.71
CA GLY A 97 -4.78 5.29 -11.12
C GLY A 97 -3.38 4.85 -10.68
N ALA A 98 -3.24 4.34 -9.45
CA ALA A 98 -1.98 3.80 -8.96
C ALA A 98 -1.50 2.63 -9.82
N GLN A 99 -2.39 1.67 -10.15
CA GLN A 99 -2.04 0.53 -11.00
C GLN A 99 -1.62 1.01 -12.40
N ALA A 100 -2.36 1.93 -13.03
CA ALA A 100 -2.01 2.48 -14.35
C ALA A 100 -0.62 3.16 -14.33
N LEU A 101 -0.29 3.89 -13.27
CA LEU A 101 1.03 4.52 -13.11
C LEU A 101 2.15 3.49 -12.93
N LEU A 102 1.91 2.43 -12.16
CA LEU A 102 2.86 1.33 -11.96
C LEU A 102 3.10 0.57 -13.27
N ASP A 103 2.04 0.28 -14.03
CA ASP A 103 2.13 -0.35 -15.36
C ASP A 103 2.90 0.52 -16.36
N ALA A 104 2.84 1.85 -16.19
CA ALA A 104 3.62 2.82 -16.96
C ALA A 104 5.07 2.99 -16.47
N GLY A 105 5.49 2.26 -15.42
CA GLY A 105 6.85 2.23 -14.92
C GLY A 105 7.15 3.26 -13.82
N ALA A 106 6.15 3.75 -13.10
CA ALA A 106 6.38 4.59 -11.92
C ALA A 106 7.19 3.84 -10.84
N ASP A 107 8.18 4.49 -10.27
CA ASP A 107 8.96 3.93 -9.16
C ASP A 107 8.17 4.03 -7.85
N PRO A 108 7.81 2.89 -7.18
CA PRO A 108 7.02 2.90 -5.96
C PRO A 108 7.81 3.35 -4.72
N ASN A 109 9.14 3.55 -4.84
CA ASN A 109 10.03 3.84 -3.71
C ASN A 109 10.55 5.28 -3.67
N VAL A 110 10.07 6.15 -4.56
CA VAL A 110 10.49 7.55 -4.63
C VAL A 110 10.02 8.32 -3.40
N PHE A 111 10.93 9.04 -2.75
CA PHE A 111 10.56 9.99 -1.70
C PHE A 111 10.02 11.29 -2.29
N ALA A 112 8.96 11.83 -1.69
CA ALA A 112 8.47 13.16 -2.00
C ALA A 112 9.57 14.23 -1.82
N ARG A 113 9.51 15.28 -2.63
CA ARG A 113 10.39 16.49 -2.56
C ARG A 113 9.74 17.63 -1.79
N ALA A 114 8.52 17.39 -1.27
CA ALA A 114 7.81 18.38 -0.48
C ALA A 114 8.63 18.78 0.75
N SER A 115 8.69 20.09 1.04
CA SER A 115 9.48 20.62 2.16
C SER A 115 8.94 20.24 3.53
N PHE A 116 7.66 19.82 3.58
CA PHE A 116 6.92 19.50 4.82
C PHE A 116 6.66 18.00 5.00
N ALA A 117 6.95 17.18 3.98
CA ALA A 117 6.69 15.75 4.05
C ALA A 117 7.65 14.98 3.14
N ARG A 118 8.63 14.30 3.71
CA ARG A 118 9.52 13.41 2.98
C ARG A 118 9.07 11.96 3.15
N VAL A 119 7.99 11.62 2.46
CA VAL A 119 7.33 10.31 2.51
C VAL A 119 7.49 9.55 1.21
N THR A 120 7.34 8.22 1.25
CA THR A 120 7.16 7.38 0.06
C THR A 120 5.67 7.31 -0.31
N PRO A 121 5.29 6.84 -1.53
CA PRO A 121 3.89 6.55 -1.85
C PRO A 121 3.23 5.60 -0.82
N LEU A 122 3.99 4.61 -0.30
CA LEU A 122 3.49 3.70 0.74
C LEU A 122 3.28 4.42 2.08
N GLY A 123 4.16 5.37 2.43
CA GLY A 123 3.97 6.25 3.58
C GLY A 123 2.72 7.12 3.44
N THR A 124 2.45 7.62 2.24
CA THR A 124 1.20 8.35 1.96
C THR A 124 -0.03 7.46 2.13
N CYS A 125 0.02 6.17 1.73
CA CYS A 125 -1.04 5.20 2.03
C CYS A 125 -1.28 5.06 3.53
N ALA A 126 -0.21 5.02 4.33
CA ALA A 126 -0.30 4.90 5.79
C ALA A 126 -0.90 6.14 6.46
N PHE A 127 -0.76 7.30 5.84
CA PHE A 127 -1.41 8.53 6.26
C PHE A 127 -2.89 8.58 5.85
N ALA A 128 -3.21 8.16 4.61
CA ALA A 128 -4.57 8.24 4.06
C ALA A 128 -5.46 7.03 4.41
N GLY A 129 -4.89 5.89 4.81
CA GLY A 129 -5.62 4.62 4.98
C GLY A 129 -5.83 3.85 3.68
N ALA A 130 -5.09 4.18 2.63
CA ALA A 130 -5.26 3.69 1.26
C ALA A 130 -4.80 2.22 1.08
N THR A 131 -5.47 1.26 1.73
CA THR A 131 -5.08 -0.15 1.76
C THR A 131 -5.01 -0.79 0.37
N ALA A 132 -5.94 -0.46 -0.54
CA ALA A 132 -5.93 -1.02 -1.89
C ALA A 132 -4.73 -0.53 -2.72
N VAL A 133 -4.36 0.76 -2.58
CA VAL A 133 -3.17 1.34 -3.21
C VAL A 133 -1.91 0.74 -2.61
N ALA A 134 -1.85 0.56 -1.29
CA ALA A 134 -0.71 -0.05 -0.61
C ALA A 134 -0.43 -1.47 -1.13
N ARG A 135 -1.47 -2.29 -1.33
CA ARG A 135 -1.33 -3.61 -1.94
C ARG A 135 -0.73 -3.55 -3.35
N ALA A 136 -1.22 -2.64 -4.19
CA ALA A 136 -0.69 -2.46 -5.54
C ALA A 136 0.80 -2.04 -5.51
N LEU A 137 1.15 -1.10 -4.65
CA LEU A 137 2.54 -0.65 -4.47
C LEU A 137 3.47 -1.78 -4.01
N ILE A 138 3.06 -2.58 -3.02
CA ILE A 138 3.86 -3.69 -2.49
C ILE A 138 4.06 -4.76 -3.57
N ARG A 139 3.03 -5.12 -4.32
CA ARG A 139 3.14 -6.04 -5.47
C ARG A 139 4.09 -5.53 -6.55
N ALA A 140 4.22 -4.22 -6.71
CA ALA A 140 5.15 -3.58 -7.62
C ALA A 140 6.56 -3.37 -7.02
N GLY A 141 6.83 -3.90 -5.82
CA GLY A 141 8.13 -3.84 -5.16
C GLY A 141 8.35 -2.62 -4.27
N ALA A 142 7.27 -2.00 -3.74
CA ALA A 142 7.43 -1.01 -2.68
C ALA A 142 8.06 -1.62 -1.44
N ASN A 143 9.09 -0.97 -0.91
CA ASN A 143 9.77 -1.41 0.30
C ASN A 143 9.06 -0.87 1.55
N ALA A 144 8.35 -1.76 2.25
CA ALA A 144 7.60 -1.41 3.46
C ALA A 144 8.48 -1.05 4.67
N ALA A 145 9.78 -1.38 4.61
CA ALA A 145 10.76 -1.06 5.65
C ALA A 145 11.47 0.29 5.46
N LEU A 146 11.19 1.02 4.36
CA LEU A 146 11.77 2.36 4.18
C LEU A 146 11.27 3.30 5.27
N THR A 147 12.21 3.80 6.05
CA THR A 147 11.92 4.79 7.09
C THR A 147 11.98 6.21 6.55
N GLU A 148 11.04 7.01 6.95
CA GLU A 148 10.99 8.45 6.66
C GLU A 148 11.83 9.22 7.69
N VAL A 149 12.36 10.38 7.29
CA VAL A 149 13.38 11.09 8.09
C VAL A 149 12.88 11.56 9.47
N GLU A 150 11.57 11.66 9.67
CA GLU A 150 10.99 12.19 10.92
C GLU A 150 9.85 11.33 11.50
N GLY A 151 9.43 10.26 10.86
CA GLY A 151 8.15 9.62 11.20
C GLY A 151 8.13 8.12 11.36
N GLY A 152 9.24 7.44 11.22
CA GLY A 152 9.23 5.98 11.27
C GLY A 152 8.85 5.33 9.94
N SER A 153 8.45 4.06 9.98
CA SER A 153 8.05 3.29 8.80
C SER A 153 6.57 3.50 8.46
N PRO A 154 6.15 3.14 7.23
CA PRO A 154 4.73 3.10 6.89
C PRO A 154 3.88 2.26 7.86
N LEU A 155 4.45 1.16 8.40
CA LEU A 155 3.80 0.32 9.40
C LEU A 155 3.54 1.09 10.71
N GLU A 156 4.53 1.86 11.18
CA GLU A 156 4.39 2.70 12.37
C GLU A 156 3.28 3.76 12.19
N ALA A 157 3.26 4.43 11.04
CA ALA A 157 2.25 5.41 10.71
C ALA A 157 0.84 4.80 10.64
N ALA A 158 0.70 3.60 10.05
CA ALA A 158 -0.57 2.89 10.01
C ALA A 158 -1.09 2.51 11.41
N PHE A 159 -0.21 2.10 12.32
CA PHE A 159 -0.56 1.87 13.72
C PHE A 159 -1.04 3.14 14.42
N GLN A 160 -0.32 4.25 14.25
CA GLN A 160 -0.67 5.52 14.87
C GLN A 160 -2.04 6.04 14.41
N ASN A 161 -2.37 5.83 13.14
CA ASN A 161 -3.63 6.24 12.54
C ASN A 161 -4.77 5.23 12.73
N GLY A 162 -4.50 4.03 13.27
CA GLY A 162 -5.52 3.02 13.57
C GLY A 162 -6.06 2.27 12.37
N TYR A 163 -5.33 2.24 11.23
CA TYR A 163 -5.75 1.55 10.01
C TYR A 163 -5.41 0.05 10.07
N GLN A 164 -6.23 -0.75 10.76
CA GLN A 164 -5.95 -2.17 11.04
C GLN A 164 -5.76 -3.03 9.77
N ASP A 165 -6.58 -2.83 8.74
CA ASP A 165 -6.44 -3.56 7.48
C ASP A 165 -5.11 -3.26 6.79
N LEU A 166 -4.66 -2.00 6.84
CA LEU A 166 -3.38 -1.59 6.29
C LEU A 166 -2.22 -2.12 7.14
N VAL A 167 -2.37 -2.15 8.47
CA VAL A 167 -1.38 -2.78 9.36
C VAL A 167 -1.19 -4.25 9.00
N ALA A 168 -2.27 -5.02 8.77
CA ALA A 168 -2.17 -6.42 8.35
C ALA A 168 -1.41 -6.57 7.02
N VAL A 169 -1.70 -5.74 6.02
CA VAL A 169 -0.99 -5.72 4.74
C VAL A 169 0.51 -5.45 4.94
N LEU A 170 0.85 -4.46 5.76
CA LEU A 170 2.24 -4.07 5.99
C LEU A 170 2.99 -5.12 6.80
N VAL A 171 2.35 -5.80 7.76
CA VAL A 171 2.96 -6.90 8.53
C VAL A 171 3.31 -8.07 7.61
N VAL A 172 2.42 -8.47 6.70
CA VAL A 172 2.74 -9.51 5.71
C VAL A 172 3.88 -9.05 4.80
N ALA A 173 3.87 -7.79 4.34
CA ALA A 173 4.93 -7.26 3.50
C ALA A 173 6.32 -7.26 4.19
N VAL A 174 6.41 -6.82 5.46
CA VAL A 174 7.69 -6.82 6.19
C VAL A 174 8.13 -8.24 6.57
N ALA A 175 7.22 -9.20 6.67
CA ALA A 175 7.55 -10.60 6.94
C ALA A 175 8.36 -11.27 5.81
N HIS A 176 8.42 -10.65 4.63
CA HIS A 176 9.34 -11.09 3.57
C HIS A 176 10.81 -10.85 3.90
N GLY A 177 11.14 -9.96 4.85
CA GLY A 177 12.56 -9.70 5.08
C GLY A 177 12.96 -8.80 6.24
N ASP A 178 12.05 -8.14 6.93
CA ASP A 178 12.36 -7.19 7.99
C ASP A 178 11.94 -7.73 9.38
N THR A 179 12.86 -8.43 10.03
CA THR A 179 12.65 -9.06 11.35
C THR A 179 12.32 -8.03 12.43
N GLU A 180 12.92 -6.84 12.37
CA GLU A 180 12.70 -5.83 13.43
C GLU A 180 11.30 -5.22 13.33
N SER A 181 10.84 -4.89 12.13
CA SER A 181 9.48 -4.39 11.93
C SER A 181 8.43 -5.44 12.34
N VAL A 182 8.67 -6.73 12.07
CA VAL A 182 7.79 -7.81 12.52
C VAL A 182 7.78 -7.88 14.05
N ARG A 183 8.94 -7.83 14.70
CA ARG A 183 9.04 -7.84 16.18
C ARG A 183 8.24 -6.70 16.81
N VAL A 184 8.46 -5.47 16.34
CA VAL A 184 7.75 -4.28 16.84
C VAL A 184 6.24 -4.40 16.66
N ALA A 185 5.80 -4.95 15.52
CA ALA A 185 4.38 -5.18 15.27
C ALA A 185 3.78 -6.18 16.27
N LEU A 186 4.45 -7.32 16.49
CA LEU A 186 3.99 -8.39 17.38
C LEU A 186 4.00 -7.99 18.85
N GLU A 187 4.94 -7.16 19.27
CA GLU A 187 4.98 -6.58 20.64
C GLU A 187 3.78 -5.66 20.89
N ARG A 188 3.27 -4.98 19.86
CA ARG A 188 2.08 -4.12 19.95
C ARG A 188 0.78 -4.92 19.89
N ASP A 189 0.72 -5.89 18.99
CA ASP A 189 -0.45 -6.74 18.79
C ASP A 189 -0.02 -8.15 18.33
N ALA A 190 0.05 -9.09 19.27
CA ALA A 190 0.42 -10.47 18.98
C ALA A 190 -0.54 -11.18 18.00
N THR A 191 -1.78 -10.69 17.82
CA THR A 191 -2.73 -11.29 16.87
C THR A 191 -2.26 -11.14 15.42
N LEU A 192 -1.38 -10.18 15.14
CA LEU A 192 -0.76 -9.96 13.83
C LEU A 192 0.15 -11.11 13.37
N ALA A 193 0.54 -12.02 14.29
CA ALA A 193 1.19 -13.27 13.92
C ALA A 193 0.36 -14.11 12.92
N ASN A 194 -0.96 -13.90 12.93
CA ASN A 194 -1.90 -14.53 11.99
C ASN A 194 -2.45 -13.54 10.94
N ALA A 195 -1.78 -12.41 10.72
CA ALA A 195 -2.15 -11.49 9.65
C ALA A 195 -2.14 -12.19 8.30
N THR A 196 -3.17 -11.94 7.50
CA THR A 196 -3.34 -12.49 6.15
C THR A 196 -3.78 -11.41 5.19
N VAL A 197 -3.36 -11.52 3.95
CA VAL A 197 -3.68 -10.59 2.87
C VAL A 197 -4.13 -11.37 1.64
N ASP A 198 -5.20 -10.92 1.00
CA ASP A 198 -5.51 -11.26 -0.38
C ASP A 198 -4.81 -10.24 -1.30
N TRP A 199 -3.79 -10.69 -1.99
CA TRP A 199 -3.04 -9.84 -2.93
C TRP A 199 -3.82 -9.53 -4.21
N ALA A 200 -4.76 -10.34 -4.58
CA ALA A 200 -5.86 -10.24 -5.54
C ALA A 200 -6.21 -11.65 -6.07
N ASP A 201 -7.43 -11.80 -6.60
CA ASP A 201 -7.89 -13.01 -7.28
C ASP A 201 -7.81 -14.31 -6.43
N GLY A 202 -7.85 -14.15 -5.10
CA GLY A 202 -7.77 -15.27 -4.15
C GLY A 202 -6.34 -15.72 -3.85
N ASP A 203 -5.33 -14.93 -4.17
CA ASP A 203 -3.93 -15.17 -3.79
C ASP A 203 -3.70 -14.74 -2.33
N TRP A 204 -4.08 -15.62 -1.41
CA TRP A 204 -3.98 -15.38 0.03
C TRP A 204 -2.60 -15.72 0.57
N GLU A 205 -2.03 -14.79 1.31
CA GLU A 205 -0.76 -14.97 2.00
C GLU A 205 -0.88 -14.60 3.47
N SER A 206 -0.29 -15.42 4.35
CA SER A 206 -0.09 -15.09 5.77
C SER A 206 1.31 -14.53 6.00
N ALA A 207 1.51 -13.84 7.14
CA ALA A 207 2.85 -13.40 7.55
C ALA A 207 3.82 -14.60 7.66
N LEU A 208 3.35 -15.75 8.17
CA LEU A 208 4.15 -16.99 8.23
C LEU A 208 4.43 -17.54 6.83
N GLY A 209 3.46 -17.45 5.90
CA GLY A 209 3.63 -17.84 4.50
C GLY A 209 4.71 -17.02 3.80
N ALA A 210 4.67 -15.68 3.99
CA ALA A 210 5.67 -14.75 3.48
C ALA A 210 7.09 -15.11 3.97
N ALA A 211 7.26 -15.28 5.27
CA ALA A 211 8.53 -15.70 5.87
C ALA A 211 9.01 -17.05 5.34
N SER A 212 8.07 -18.00 5.11
CA SER A 212 8.37 -19.35 4.68
C SER A 212 8.89 -19.44 3.25
N HIS A 213 8.21 -18.81 2.27
CA HIS A 213 8.67 -18.88 0.89
C HIS A 213 9.94 -18.05 0.64
N MET A 214 10.18 -17.05 1.47
CA MET A 214 11.43 -16.29 1.47
C MET A 214 12.55 -16.97 2.27
N HIS A 215 12.29 -18.15 2.84
CA HIS A 215 13.23 -18.90 3.69
C HIS A 215 13.77 -18.09 4.89
N ARG A 216 12.95 -17.18 5.42
CA ARG A 216 13.27 -16.36 6.59
C ARG A 216 12.89 -17.09 7.87
N ARG A 217 13.76 -18.05 8.22
CA ARG A 217 13.58 -18.88 9.42
C ARG A 217 13.47 -18.05 10.70
N ASP A 218 14.25 -17.00 10.82
CA ASP A 218 14.25 -16.07 11.95
C ASP A 218 12.89 -15.39 12.16
N ILE A 219 12.24 -14.96 11.06
CA ILE A 219 10.90 -14.37 11.10
C ILE A 219 9.84 -15.45 11.35
N ALA A 220 9.96 -16.61 10.72
CA ALA A 220 9.01 -17.70 10.92
C ALA A 220 8.99 -18.18 12.39
N GLU A 221 10.16 -18.34 13.02
CA GLU A 221 10.28 -18.71 14.44
C GLU A 221 9.65 -17.62 15.33
N LEU A 222 9.94 -16.33 15.07
CA LEU A 222 9.36 -15.21 15.80
C LEU A 222 7.83 -15.18 15.71
N LEU A 223 7.26 -15.40 14.52
CA LEU A 223 5.81 -15.47 14.31
C LEU A 223 5.19 -16.65 15.09
N LEU A 224 5.83 -17.81 15.07
CA LEU A 224 5.38 -19.01 15.81
C LEU A 224 5.43 -18.81 17.33
N GLU A 225 6.45 -18.14 17.86
CA GLU A 225 6.55 -17.77 19.28
C GLU A 225 5.36 -16.88 19.71
N HIS A 226 4.81 -16.08 18.80
CA HIS A 226 3.63 -15.23 19.02
C HIS A 226 2.31 -15.87 18.60
N GLY A 227 2.30 -17.19 18.32
CA GLY A 227 1.07 -17.96 18.09
C GLY A 227 0.58 -17.97 16.65
N ALA A 228 1.47 -17.78 15.67
CA ALA A 228 1.14 -18.02 14.26
C ALA A 228 0.67 -19.47 14.05
N ARG A 229 -0.34 -19.65 13.22
CA ARG A 229 -0.86 -20.95 12.86
C ARG A 229 0.07 -21.62 11.86
N LEU A 230 0.60 -22.79 12.26
CA LEU A 230 1.49 -23.57 11.42
C LEU A 230 0.71 -24.21 10.27
N ASP A 231 1.22 -24.10 9.07
CA ASP A 231 0.75 -24.79 7.87
C ASP A 231 1.87 -25.67 7.27
N VAL A 232 1.52 -26.49 6.29
CA VAL A 232 2.47 -27.46 5.69
C VAL A 232 3.60 -26.77 4.93
N PHE A 233 3.38 -25.57 4.37
CA PHE A 233 4.40 -24.82 3.65
C PHE A 233 5.46 -24.27 4.62
N ALA A 234 5.02 -23.75 5.77
CA ALA A 234 5.91 -23.32 6.84
C ALA A 234 6.68 -24.51 7.44
N VAL A 235 6.02 -25.65 7.65
CA VAL A 235 6.68 -26.90 8.11
C VAL A 235 7.80 -27.31 7.15
N ALA A 236 7.54 -27.26 5.83
CA ALA A 236 8.53 -27.61 4.81
C ALA A 236 9.70 -26.62 4.80
N ALA A 237 9.43 -25.31 4.97
CA ALA A 237 10.44 -24.26 5.03
C ALA A 237 11.32 -24.34 6.30
N LEU A 238 10.74 -24.76 7.42
CA LEU A 238 11.45 -25.00 8.67
C LEU A 238 12.29 -26.28 8.67
N GLY A 239 12.07 -27.17 7.70
CA GLY A 239 12.85 -28.38 7.49
C GLY A 239 12.39 -29.58 8.33
N ASP A 240 11.16 -29.61 8.80
CA ASP A 240 10.59 -30.72 9.57
C ASP A 240 10.19 -31.87 8.63
N VAL A 241 11.15 -32.76 8.39
CA VAL A 241 11.02 -33.91 7.47
C VAL A 241 9.95 -34.86 7.91
N ASP A 242 9.82 -35.14 9.21
CA ASP A 242 8.92 -36.16 9.72
C ASP A 242 7.46 -35.74 9.56
N THR A 243 7.16 -34.47 9.86
CA THR A 243 5.82 -33.91 9.66
C THR A 243 5.47 -33.82 8.18
N VAL A 244 6.35 -33.37 7.30
CA VAL A 244 6.07 -33.31 5.86
C VAL A 244 5.87 -34.70 5.30
N ARG A 245 6.69 -35.68 5.68
CA ARG A 245 6.53 -37.10 5.26
C ARG A 245 5.15 -37.64 5.66
N ALA A 246 4.75 -37.46 6.92
CA ALA A 246 3.47 -37.92 7.41
C ALA A 246 2.29 -37.26 6.64
N VAL A 247 2.39 -35.98 6.33
CA VAL A 247 1.38 -35.29 5.51
C VAL A 247 1.30 -35.90 4.10
N LEU A 248 2.44 -36.12 3.43
CA LEU A 248 2.48 -36.68 2.07
C LEU A 248 2.05 -38.15 2.02
N GLU A 249 2.22 -38.89 3.10
CA GLU A 249 1.71 -40.28 3.21
C GLU A 249 0.19 -40.32 3.38
N MET A 250 -0.38 -39.41 4.19
CA MET A 250 -1.82 -39.31 4.40
C MET A 250 -2.56 -38.63 3.26
N HIS A 251 -1.90 -37.66 2.63
CA HIS A 251 -2.43 -36.76 1.61
C HIS A 251 -1.45 -36.65 0.42
N PRO A 252 -1.34 -37.69 -0.43
CA PRO A 252 -0.40 -37.69 -1.56
C PRO A 252 -0.59 -36.53 -2.54
N GLU A 253 -1.83 -36.00 -2.65
CA GLU A 253 -2.19 -34.84 -3.46
C GLU A 253 -1.50 -33.55 -3.01
N MET A 254 -1.06 -33.48 -1.76
CA MET A 254 -0.31 -32.32 -1.24
C MET A 254 1.05 -32.15 -1.89
N ARG A 255 1.56 -33.16 -2.60
CA ARG A 255 2.80 -33.07 -3.37
C ARG A 255 2.75 -32.00 -4.45
N ASP A 256 1.57 -31.82 -5.04
CA ASP A 256 1.30 -30.82 -6.08
C ASP A 256 0.63 -29.55 -5.54
N ALA A 257 0.49 -29.43 -4.21
CA ALA A 257 -0.14 -28.28 -3.57
C ALA A 257 0.65 -27.01 -3.84
N LYS A 258 -0.09 -25.93 -4.04
CA LYS A 258 0.46 -24.58 -4.24
C LYS A 258 0.04 -23.68 -3.09
N GLY A 259 1.01 -22.99 -2.53
CA GLY A 259 0.84 -21.93 -1.53
C GLY A 259 0.61 -20.56 -2.16
N PRO A 260 0.86 -19.49 -1.40
CA PRO A 260 0.79 -18.13 -1.87
C PRO A 260 1.57 -17.93 -3.18
N HIS A 261 1.09 -17.04 -4.04
CA HIS A 261 1.67 -16.74 -5.36
C HIS A 261 1.80 -17.96 -6.28
N GLY A 262 1.04 -19.03 -6.02
CA GLY A 262 1.11 -20.30 -6.77
C GLY A 262 2.42 -21.07 -6.59
N ILE A 263 3.21 -20.75 -5.56
CA ILE A 263 4.49 -21.39 -5.27
C ILE A 263 4.25 -22.83 -4.79
N PRO A 264 4.84 -23.85 -5.44
CA PRO A 264 4.61 -25.25 -5.06
C PRO A 264 5.25 -25.58 -3.71
N LEU A 265 4.66 -26.56 -2.99
CA LEU A 265 5.16 -27.03 -1.70
C LEU A 265 6.63 -27.44 -1.76
N SER A 266 7.06 -28.06 -2.87
CA SER A 266 8.47 -28.44 -3.10
C SER A 266 9.44 -27.27 -3.11
N ALA A 267 9.00 -26.06 -3.51
CA ALA A 267 9.83 -24.87 -3.51
C ALA A 267 10.01 -24.26 -2.12
N HIS A 268 9.09 -24.53 -1.19
CA HIS A 268 9.26 -24.15 0.22
C HIS A 268 10.24 -25.06 0.96
N ALA A 269 10.44 -26.29 0.46
CA ALA A 269 11.23 -27.30 1.13
C ALA A 269 12.69 -26.88 1.35
N THR A 270 13.20 -27.13 2.54
CA THR A 270 14.61 -26.90 2.93
C THR A 270 15.26 -28.20 3.41
N GLY A 271 16.60 -28.25 3.39
CA GLY A 271 17.35 -29.40 3.89
C GLY A 271 16.86 -30.73 3.32
N ALA A 272 16.70 -31.73 4.19
CA ALA A 272 16.28 -33.09 3.82
C ALA A 272 14.80 -33.21 3.41
N VAL A 273 13.98 -32.16 3.64
CA VAL A 273 12.59 -32.13 3.12
C VAL A 273 12.58 -32.15 1.60
N ARG A 274 13.58 -31.55 0.94
CA ARG A 274 13.70 -31.58 -0.54
C ARG A 274 13.74 -32.98 -1.11
N ASP A 275 14.36 -33.91 -0.40
CA ASP A 275 14.52 -35.31 -0.84
C ASP A 275 13.16 -36.05 -0.91
N LEU A 276 12.13 -35.52 -0.23
CA LEU A 276 10.79 -36.09 -0.28
C LEU A 276 10.06 -35.80 -1.62
N PHE A 277 10.56 -34.85 -2.41
CA PHE A 277 9.96 -34.42 -3.68
C PHE A 277 10.75 -34.91 -4.91
N THR A 278 11.89 -35.56 -4.71
CA THR A 278 12.69 -36.20 -5.76
C THR A 278 12.25 -37.65 -5.90
#